data_8a54366c73dea137726fa6e12dc4590a
#
_entry.id   8a54366c73dea137726fa6e12dc4590a
#
_cell.length_a   1.000
_cell.length_b   1.000
_cell.length_c   1.000
_cell.angle_alpha   90.00
_cell.angle_beta   90.00
_cell.angle_gamma   90.00
#
_symmetry.space_group_name_H-M   'P 1'
#
loop_
_entity.id
_entity.type
_entity.pdbx_description
1 polymer ?
#
loop_
_entity_poly.entity_id
_entity_poly.type
_entity_poly.pdbx_seq_one_letter_code
_entity_poly.pdbx_strand_id
1 'polypeptide(L)' 'MSTKDDLREVEEDLVRLRAENQDLRNHIRDVGATDQVEISAMISQADEQEELIAQLEGRRDSLLKRLAAEGGA' A
#
# COMPACT_ATOMS: atom_id res chain seq x y z
N MET A 1 15.22 16.64 -6.54
CA MET A 1 14.67 15.60 -5.64
C MET A 1 15.71 14.55 -5.43
N SER A 2 15.85 14.08 -4.21
CA SER A 2 16.86 13.08 -3.84
C SER A 2 16.22 11.70 -3.65
N THR A 3 17.06 10.67 -3.62
CA THR A 3 16.60 9.32 -3.31
C THR A 3 15.93 9.25 -1.95
N LYS A 4 16.43 9.99 -0.96
CA LYS A 4 15.82 10.07 0.37
C LYS A 4 14.42 10.68 0.32
N ASP A 5 14.22 11.70 -0.48
CA ASP A 5 12.90 12.34 -0.63
C ASP A 5 11.92 11.39 -1.29
N ASP A 6 12.35 10.69 -2.33
CA ASP A 6 11.53 9.69 -3.01
C ASP A 6 11.15 8.55 -2.06
N LEU A 7 12.10 8.09 -1.27
CA LEU A 7 11.88 7.04 -0.28
C LEU A 7 10.86 7.46 0.78
N ARG A 8 11.00 8.69 1.29
CA ARG A 8 10.06 9.22 2.28
C ARG A 8 8.64 9.27 1.73
N GLU A 9 8.49 9.74 0.51
CA GLU A 9 7.19 9.82 -0.16
C GLU A 9 6.55 8.44 -0.31
N VAL A 10 7.32 7.44 -0.73
CA VAL A 10 6.84 6.07 -0.86
C VAL A 10 6.44 5.52 0.51
N GLU A 11 7.22 5.76 1.54
CA GLU A 11 6.91 5.27 2.88
C GLU A 11 5.65 5.93 3.45
N GLU A 12 5.44 7.21 3.21
CA GLU A 12 4.21 7.92 3.59
C GLU A 12 3.00 7.33 2.88
N ASP A 13 3.12 7.07 1.58
CA ASP A 13 2.05 6.46 0.80
C ASP A 13 1.73 5.05 1.31
N LEU A 14 2.76 4.27 1.67
CA LEU A 14 2.56 2.94 2.21
C LEU A 14 1.81 2.97 3.54
N VAL A 15 2.15 3.87 4.43
CA VAL A 15 1.45 4.03 5.72
C VAL A 15 -0.02 4.33 5.47
N ARG A 16 -0.30 5.29 4.60
CA ARG A 16 -1.68 5.68 4.28
C ARG A 16 -2.46 4.52 3.65
N LEU A 17 -1.89 3.87 2.64
CA LEU A 17 -2.56 2.79 1.93
C LEU A 17 -2.80 1.57 2.81
N ARG A 18 -1.85 1.23 3.67
CA ARG A 18 -2.02 0.12 4.62
C ARG A 18 -3.15 0.42 5.60
N ALA A 19 -3.24 1.65 6.09
CA ALA A 19 -4.32 2.07 6.99
C ALA A 19 -5.68 2.00 6.27
N GLU A 20 -5.77 2.53 5.06
CA GLU A 20 -6.99 2.48 4.26
C GLU A 20 -7.42 1.04 3.97
N ASN A 21 -6.47 0.17 3.64
CA ASN A 21 -6.73 -1.24 3.37
C ASN A 21 -7.25 -1.95 4.61
N GLN A 22 -6.64 -1.68 5.78
CA GLN A 22 -7.07 -2.27 7.04
C GLN A 22 -8.49 -1.81 7.38
N ASP A 23 -8.79 -0.53 7.22
CA ASP A 23 -10.13 0.02 7.48
C ASP A 23 -11.17 -0.62 6.57
N LEU A 24 -10.84 -0.77 5.28
CA LEU A 24 -11.74 -1.40 4.33
C LEU A 24 -12.01 -2.87 4.67
N ARG A 25 -10.97 -3.62 5.03
CA ARG A 25 -11.12 -5.02 5.44
C ARG A 25 -11.92 -5.15 6.72
N ASN A 26 -11.73 -4.25 7.68
CA ASN A 26 -12.53 -4.22 8.90
C ASN A 26 -14.00 -3.95 8.58
N HIS A 27 -14.26 -3.01 7.66
CA HIS A 27 -15.61 -2.70 7.22
C HIS A 27 -16.28 -3.90 6.57
N ILE A 28 -15.58 -4.60 5.68
CA ILE A 28 -16.09 -5.82 5.02
C ILE A 28 -16.47 -6.86 6.06
N ARG A 29 -15.65 -7.05 7.08
CA ARG A 29 -15.90 -8.02 8.14
C ARG A 29 -17.12 -7.65 8.98
N ASP A 30 -17.31 -6.35 9.26
CA ASP A 30 -18.34 -5.87 10.18
C ASP A 30 -19.71 -5.71 9.54
N VAL A 31 -19.77 -5.52 8.21
CA VAL A 31 -21.04 -5.26 7.50
C VAL A 31 -21.97 -6.47 7.49
N GLY A 32 -21.43 -7.67 7.58
CA GLY A 32 -22.24 -8.87 7.44
C GLY A 32 -22.69 -9.07 5.99
N ALA A 33 -23.41 -10.15 5.74
CA ALA A 33 -23.76 -10.58 4.38
C ALA A 33 -25.11 -10.01 3.93
N THR A 34 -25.26 -8.69 3.89
CA THR A 34 -26.53 -8.08 3.46
C THR A 34 -26.64 -7.89 1.96
N ASP A 35 -25.52 -7.66 1.25
CA ASP A 35 -25.51 -7.47 -0.19
C ASP A 35 -24.19 -8.03 -0.75
N GLN A 36 -24.31 -9.15 -1.47
CA GLN A 36 -23.14 -9.85 -2.02
C GLN A 36 -22.45 -9.05 -3.12
N VAL A 37 -23.18 -8.28 -3.89
CA VAL A 37 -22.59 -7.45 -4.95
C VAL A 37 -21.75 -6.35 -4.34
N GLU A 38 -22.26 -5.70 -3.31
CA GLU A 38 -21.54 -4.65 -2.60
C GLU A 38 -20.27 -5.20 -1.91
N ILE A 39 -20.42 -6.35 -1.24
CA ILE A 39 -19.28 -7.00 -0.58
C ILE A 39 -18.23 -7.40 -1.60
N SER A 40 -18.63 -7.96 -2.74
CA SER A 40 -17.70 -8.34 -3.81
C SER A 40 -16.94 -7.12 -4.35
N ALA A 41 -17.63 -6.00 -4.51
CA ALA A 41 -17.00 -4.76 -4.96
C ALA A 41 -15.96 -4.26 -3.94
N MET A 42 -16.28 -4.34 -2.64
CA MET A 42 -15.36 -3.94 -1.58
C MET A 42 -14.14 -4.86 -1.51
N ILE A 43 -14.33 -6.16 -1.68
CA ILE A 43 -13.22 -7.11 -1.72
C ILE A 43 -12.31 -6.83 -2.91
N SER A 44 -12.88 -6.56 -4.09
CA SER A 44 -12.08 -6.20 -5.27
C SER A 44 -11.29 -4.92 -5.03
N GLN A 45 -11.88 -3.94 -4.38
CA GLN A 45 -11.18 -2.69 -4.04
C GLN A 45 -10.04 -2.96 -3.06
N ALA A 46 -10.26 -3.80 -2.05
CA ALA A 46 -9.22 -4.17 -1.09
C ALA A 46 -8.06 -4.90 -1.78
N ASP A 47 -8.37 -5.79 -2.72
CA ASP A 47 -7.35 -6.52 -3.49
C ASP A 47 -6.54 -5.58 -4.38
N GLU A 48 -7.19 -4.59 -5.01
CA GLU A 48 -6.50 -3.58 -5.81
C GLU A 48 -5.57 -2.74 -4.95
N GLN A 49 -5.99 -2.38 -3.74
CA GLN A 49 -5.14 -1.66 -2.80
C GLN A 49 -3.92 -2.49 -2.41
N GLU A 50 -4.10 -3.78 -2.16
CA GLU A 50 -2.98 -4.67 -1.82
C GLU A 50 -1.98 -4.81 -2.96
N GLU A 51 -2.46 -4.84 -4.20
CA GLU A 51 -1.59 -4.88 -5.37
C GLU A 51 -0.75 -3.59 -5.47
N LEU A 52 -1.38 -2.44 -5.26
CA LEU A 52 -0.68 -1.17 -5.24
C LEU A 52 0.35 -1.10 -4.10
N ILE A 53 -0.01 -1.60 -2.92
CA ILE A 53 0.91 -1.69 -1.78
C ILE A 53 2.12 -2.53 -2.15
N ALA A 54 1.92 -3.68 -2.80
CA ALA A 54 3.02 -4.55 -3.23
C ALA A 54 3.94 -3.84 -4.22
N GLN A 55 3.38 -3.09 -5.16
CA GLN A 55 4.17 -2.30 -6.12
C GLN A 55 5.01 -1.24 -5.42
N LEU A 56 4.42 -0.54 -4.44
CA LEU A 56 5.14 0.47 -3.68
C LEU A 56 6.21 -0.13 -2.77
N GLU A 57 5.97 -1.32 -2.22
CA GLU A 57 6.98 -2.04 -1.46
C GLU A 57 8.18 -2.41 -2.33
N GLY A 58 7.93 -2.84 -3.56
CA GLY A 58 8.99 -3.10 -4.53
C GLY A 58 9.78 -1.84 -4.87
N ARG A 59 9.10 -0.72 -5.06
CA ARG A 59 9.75 0.56 -5.30
C ARG A 59 10.58 1.00 -4.09
N ARG A 60 10.05 0.81 -2.89
CA ARG A 60 10.80 1.10 -1.65
C ARG A 60 12.09 0.31 -1.61
N ASP A 61 12.03 -0.98 -1.90
CA ASP A 61 13.21 -1.84 -1.91
C ASP A 61 14.25 -1.35 -2.91
N SER A 62 13.81 -0.95 -4.10
CA SER A 62 14.72 -0.41 -5.13
C SER A 62 15.36 0.89 -4.67
N LEU A 63 14.60 1.77 -4.02
CA LEU A 63 15.13 3.03 -3.50
C LEU A 63 16.11 2.81 -2.35
N LEU A 64 15.84 1.84 -1.48
CA LEU A 64 16.75 1.49 -0.40
C LEU A 64 18.08 0.97 -0.94
N LYS A 65 18.05 0.15 -1.98
CA LYS A 65 19.26 -0.35 -2.64
C LYS A 65 20.03 0.79 -3.29
N ARG A 66 19.34 1.71 -3.96
CA ARG A 66 19.97 2.87 -4.56
C ARG A 66 20.63 3.76 -3.51
N LEU A 67 19.92 4.01 -2.42
CA LEU A 67 20.42 4.84 -1.33
C LEU A 67 21.67 4.21 -0.70
N ALA A 68 21.67 2.90 -0.50
CA ALA A 68 22.83 2.18 0.01
C ALA A 68 24.03 2.29 -0.94
N ALA A 69 23.80 2.20 -2.25
CA ALA A 69 24.84 2.35 -3.26
C ALA A 69 25.41 3.77 -3.26
N GLU A 70 24.55 4.78 -3.12
CA GLU A 70 24.98 6.18 -3.08
C GLU A 70 25.76 6.48 -1.81
N GLY A 71 25.30 5.95 -0.67
CA GLY A 71 25.95 6.19 0.62
C GLY A 71 27.18 5.33 0.86
N GLY A 72 27.29 4.22 0.15
CA GLY A 72 28.41 3.29 0.30
C GLY A 72 29.65 3.67 -0.49
N ALA A 73 29.57 4.72 -1.28
CA ALA A 73 30.68 5.18 -2.12
C ALA A 73 31.81 5.86 -1.33
#